data_68ef6a5375f264e64fdec0aa8c29c091
#
_entry.id   68ef6a5375f264e64fdec0aa8c29c091
#
_cell.length_a   1.000
_cell.length_b   1.000
_cell.length_c   1.000
_cell.angle_alpha   90.00
_cell.angle_beta   90.00
_cell.angle_gamma   90.00
#
_symmetry.space_group_name_H-M   'P 1'
#
loop_
_entity.id
_entity.type
_entity.pdbx_description
1 polymer ?
#
loop_
_entity_poly.entity_id
_entity_poly.type
_entity_poly.pdbx_seq_one_letter_code
_entity_poly.pdbx_strand_id
1 'polypeptide(L)'
;MEKRKVKRIRKKLMVGFNENGFDGLAMTENISREGLCIESDIVFPPHKEIVLSVAVPGEIFNLRGEVVWYKTSADIADDVPDLIGIRLTETTAEYLNYVEYIRYNRDH
;
A
#
# COMPACT_ATOMS: atom_id res chain seq x y z
N MET A 1 -10.20 11.00 -22.15
CA MET A 1 -9.20 10.36 -21.36
C MET A 1 -9.41 10.47 -19.85
N GLU A 2 -9.30 9.40 -19.21
CA GLU A 2 -9.53 9.36 -17.78
C GLU A 2 -8.34 9.90 -17.01
N LYS A 3 -8.60 10.77 -16.06
CA LYS A 3 -7.54 11.27 -15.22
C LYS A 3 -7.69 10.73 -13.82
N ARG A 4 -6.56 10.39 -13.21
CA ARG A 4 -6.56 9.91 -11.85
C ARG A 4 -6.97 11.05 -10.93
N LYS A 5 -8.03 10.83 -10.18
CA LYS A 5 -8.52 11.85 -9.25
C LYS A 5 -7.69 11.92 -7.98
N VAL A 6 -7.09 10.80 -7.60
CA VAL A 6 -6.31 10.74 -6.38
C VAL A 6 -4.85 10.60 -6.75
N LYS A 7 -4.07 11.53 -6.27
CA LYS A 7 -2.64 11.56 -6.58
C LYS A 7 -1.91 10.52 -5.75
N ARG A 8 -1.03 9.78 -6.39
CA ARG A 8 -0.19 8.81 -5.71
C ARG A 8 1.13 9.46 -5.34
N ILE A 9 1.63 9.11 -4.16
CA ILE A 9 2.85 9.67 -3.64
C ILE A 9 3.86 8.56 -3.45
N ARG A 10 5.05 8.72 -4.01
CA ARG A 10 6.12 7.77 -3.79
C ARG A 10 6.58 7.88 -2.37
N LYS A 11 6.44 6.80 -1.63
CA LYS A 11 6.81 6.81 -0.23
C LYS A 11 7.01 5.38 0.22
N LYS A 12 8.13 5.12 0.85
CA LYS A 12 8.43 3.78 1.36
C LYS A 12 8.11 3.73 2.83
N LEU A 13 7.10 2.96 3.17
CA LEU A 13 6.67 2.75 4.54
C LEU A 13 6.58 1.26 4.79
N MET A 14 6.87 0.86 6.01
CA MET A 14 6.74 -0.55 6.37
C MET A 14 5.29 -0.89 6.58
N VAL A 15 4.87 -2.00 6.00
CA VAL A 15 3.50 -2.49 6.10
C VAL A 15 3.55 -3.89 6.66
N GLY A 16 2.79 -4.11 7.74
CA GLY A 16 2.59 -5.43 8.28
C GLY A 16 1.22 -5.92 7.90
N PHE A 17 1.08 -7.22 7.71
CA PHE A 17 -0.23 -7.79 7.48
C PHE A 17 -0.31 -9.15 8.13
N ASN A 18 -1.54 -9.50 8.49
CA ASN A 18 -1.82 -10.77 9.12
C ASN A 18 -3.02 -11.37 8.41
N GLU A 19 -2.84 -12.56 7.87
CA GLU A 19 -3.89 -13.19 7.11
C GLU A 19 -3.91 -14.67 7.45
N ASN A 20 -5.01 -15.12 8.06
CA ASN A 20 -5.18 -16.53 8.41
C ASN A 20 -4.01 -17.07 9.23
N GLY A 21 -3.58 -16.30 10.23
CA GLY A 21 -2.46 -16.70 11.07
C GLY A 21 -1.11 -16.55 10.41
N PHE A 22 -1.08 -15.96 9.25
CA PHE A 22 0.14 -15.76 8.48
C PHE A 22 0.55 -14.29 8.57
N ASP A 23 1.73 -14.03 9.12
CA ASP A 23 2.24 -12.69 9.29
C ASP A 23 3.25 -12.38 8.20
N GLY A 24 3.17 -11.17 7.66
CA GLY A 24 4.12 -10.77 6.66
C GLY A 24 4.47 -9.30 6.79
N LEU A 25 5.59 -8.94 6.17
CA LEU A 25 6.04 -7.56 6.10
C LEU A 25 6.31 -7.20 4.66
N ALA A 26 6.04 -5.95 4.33
CA ALA A 26 6.27 -5.44 2.99
C ALA A 26 6.60 -3.96 3.10
N MET A 27 6.95 -3.36 1.98
CA MET A 27 7.20 -1.93 1.92
C MET A 27 6.27 -1.33 0.89
N THR A 28 5.78 -0.13 1.15
CA THR A 28 5.00 0.55 0.13
C THR A 28 5.92 1.06 -0.97
N GLU A 29 5.42 1.06 -2.19
CA GLU A 29 6.07 1.71 -3.30
C GLU A 29 5.48 3.11 -3.47
N ASN A 30 4.17 3.21 -3.30
CA ASN A 30 3.49 4.50 -3.29
C ASN A 30 2.20 4.36 -2.50
N ILE A 31 1.70 5.50 -2.05
CA ILE A 31 0.47 5.55 -1.27
C ILE A 31 -0.43 6.66 -1.80
N SER A 32 -1.71 6.54 -1.50
CA SER A 32 -2.68 7.57 -1.79
C SER A 32 -3.82 7.43 -0.80
N ARG A 33 -4.79 8.33 -0.89
CA ARG A 33 -5.94 8.28 0.00
C ARG A 33 -6.76 7.01 -0.20
N GLU A 34 -6.71 6.45 -1.40
CA GLU A 34 -7.59 5.34 -1.75
C GLU A 34 -6.87 4.01 -1.92
N GLY A 35 -5.55 4.01 -1.90
CA GLY A 35 -4.87 2.75 -2.12
C GLY A 35 -3.39 2.79 -1.87
N LEU A 36 -2.80 1.62 -1.92
CA LEU A 36 -1.37 1.42 -1.73
C LEU A 36 -0.86 0.51 -2.83
N CYS A 37 0.40 0.73 -3.18
CA CYS A 37 1.13 -0.25 -3.98
C CYS A 37 2.27 -0.73 -3.08
N ILE A 38 2.35 -2.03 -2.86
CA ILE A 38 3.38 -2.59 -1.98
C ILE A 38 4.27 -3.54 -2.73
N GLU A 39 5.52 -3.63 -2.26
CA GLU A 39 6.49 -4.62 -2.73
C GLU A 39 6.46 -5.77 -1.76
N SER A 40 6.24 -6.98 -2.24
CA SER A 40 6.09 -8.11 -1.35
C SER A 40 6.49 -9.40 -2.06
N ASP A 41 7.10 -10.30 -1.29
CA ASP A 41 7.38 -11.64 -1.78
C ASP A 41 6.17 -12.56 -1.63
N ILE A 42 5.13 -12.06 -0.99
CA ILE A 42 3.95 -12.85 -0.70
C ILE A 42 2.88 -12.55 -1.74
N VAL A 43 2.30 -13.59 -2.29
CA VAL A 43 1.28 -13.47 -3.31
C VAL A 43 -0.09 -13.64 -2.67
N PHE A 44 -0.97 -12.69 -2.93
CA PHE A 44 -2.35 -12.79 -2.50
C PHE A 44 -3.25 -12.95 -3.70
N PRO A 45 -4.29 -13.78 -3.59
CA PRO A 45 -5.25 -13.90 -4.69
C PRO A 45 -5.91 -12.56 -4.98
N PRO A 46 -6.31 -12.32 -6.23
CA PRO A 46 -7.08 -11.11 -6.54
C PRO A 46 -8.35 -11.06 -5.70
N HIS A 47 -8.73 -9.86 -5.32
CA HIS A 47 -9.94 -9.58 -4.55
C HIS A 47 -9.89 -10.09 -3.12
N LYS A 48 -8.72 -10.54 -2.66
CA LYS A 48 -8.54 -10.93 -1.28
C LYS A 48 -8.56 -9.69 -0.39
N GLU A 49 -9.34 -9.76 0.69
CA GLU A 49 -9.35 -8.70 1.68
C GLU A 49 -8.27 -8.97 2.71
N ILE A 50 -7.52 -7.92 3.04
CA ILE A 50 -6.43 -8.06 4.00
C ILE A 50 -6.47 -6.90 4.97
N VAL A 51 -5.97 -7.17 6.16
CA VAL A 51 -5.81 -6.16 7.20
C VAL A 51 -4.35 -5.72 7.19
N LEU A 52 -4.15 -4.41 7.20
CA LEU A 52 -2.82 -3.84 7.05
C LEU A 52 -2.49 -2.95 8.23
N SER A 53 -1.23 -2.97 8.63
CA SER A 53 -0.70 -2.02 9.61
C SER A 53 0.41 -1.25 8.93
N VAL A 54 0.21 0.03 8.73
CA VAL A 54 1.17 0.89 8.04
C VAL A 54 1.91 1.71 9.09
N ALA A 55 3.22 1.55 9.14
CA ALA A 55 4.02 2.19 10.18
C ALA A 55 4.64 3.47 9.65
N VAL A 56 4.47 4.54 10.40
CA VAL A 56 5.13 5.81 10.17
C VAL A 56 5.83 6.18 11.48
N PRO A 57 6.73 7.16 11.46
CA PRO A 57 7.39 7.55 12.71
C PRO A 57 6.35 7.97 13.76
N GLY A 58 6.36 7.26 14.88
CA GLY A 58 5.51 7.59 16.01
C GLY A 58 4.09 7.08 15.94
N GLU A 59 3.72 6.36 14.90
CA GLU A 59 2.31 5.97 14.75
C GLU A 59 2.17 4.74 13.86
N ILE A 60 1.08 4.00 14.06
CA ILE A 60 0.73 2.87 13.20
C ILE A 60 -0.71 3.05 12.79
N PHE A 61 -0.96 2.96 11.48
CA PHE A 61 -2.33 3.06 10.96
C PHE A 61 -2.84 1.65 10.66
N ASN A 62 -4.01 1.32 11.18
CA ASN A 62 -4.64 0.04 10.91
C ASN A 62 -5.70 0.23 9.85
N LEU A 63 -5.49 -0.41 8.72
CA LEU A 63 -6.31 -0.22 7.54
C LEU A 63 -6.81 -1.56 7.03
N ARG A 64 -7.78 -1.50 6.13
CA ARG A 64 -8.31 -2.69 5.47
C ARG A 64 -8.34 -2.43 3.97
N GLY A 65 -8.01 -3.44 3.20
CA GLY A 65 -7.99 -3.26 1.76
C GLY A 65 -8.24 -4.53 1.01
N GLU A 66 -8.39 -4.37 -0.29
CA GLU A 66 -8.65 -5.47 -1.22
C GLU A 66 -7.57 -5.47 -2.27
N VAL A 67 -7.03 -6.65 -2.55
CA VAL A 67 -6.02 -6.79 -3.61
C VAL A 67 -6.71 -6.62 -4.96
N VAL A 68 -6.28 -5.64 -5.72
CA VAL A 68 -6.95 -5.35 -6.99
C VAL A 68 -6.07 -5.65 -8.21
N TRP A 69 -4.75 -5.69 -8.06
CA TRP A 69 -3.90 -6.13 -9.14
C TRP A 69 -2.57 -6.62 -8.58
N TYR A 70 -1.85 -7.34 -9.42
CA TYR A 70 -0.62 -7.99 -9.04
C TYR A 70 0.30 -8.02 -10.25
N LYS A 71 1.56 -7.68 -10.03
CA LYS A 71 2.56 -7.67 -11.10
C LYS A 71 3.79 -8.40 -10.63
N THR A 72 4.15 -9.47 -11.31
CA THR A 72 5.28 -10.28 -10.88
C THR A 72 6.58 -9.74 -11.42
N SER A 73 7.64 -9.94 -10.66
CA SER A 73 8.97 -9.54 -11.07
C SER A 73 9.50 -10.41 -12.21
N ALA A 74 8.94 -11.59 -12.38
CA ALA A 74 9.39 -12.50 -13.43
C ALA A 74 9.23 -11.88 -14.81
N ASP A 75 8.28 -10.96 -14.96
CA ASP A 75 8.04 -10.30 -16.23
C ASP A 75 8.99 -9.15 -16.48
N ILE A 76 9.79 -8.79 -15.50
CA ILE A 76 10.68 -7.63 -15.61
C ILE A 76 12.13 -8.05 -15.45
N ALA A 77 12.48 -8.49 -14.27
CA ALA A 77 13.83 -8.89 -13.93
C ALA A 77 13.79 -9.68 -12.64
N ASP A 78 14.74 -10.58 -12.47
CA ASP A 78 14.73 -11.49 -11.34
C ASP A 78 14.92 -10.79 -9.99
N ASP A 79 15.58 -9.64 -9.98
CA ASP A 79 15.88 -8.96 -8.73
C ASP A 79 14.88 -7.86 -8.40
N VAL A 80 13.80 -7.76 -9.16
CA VAL A 80 12.77 -6.75 -8.91
C VAL A 80 11.65 -7.40 -8.10
N PRO A 81 11.25 -6.83 -6.98
CA PRO A 81 10.19 -7.44 -6.17
C PRO A 81 8.84 -7.36 -6.86
N ASP A 82 7.97 -8.28 -6.50
CA ASP A 82 6.59 -8.25 -6.97
C ASP A 82 5.88 -7.04 -6.42
N LEU A 83 4.95 -6.51 -7.19
CA LEU A 83 4.14 -5.37 -6.78
C LEU A 83 2.70 -5.79 -6.65
N ILE A 84 2.05 -5.30 -5.62
CA ILE A 84 0.65 -5.61 -5.35
C ILE A 84 -0.09 -4.31 -5.14
N GLY A 85 -1.16 -4.12 -5.90
CA GLY A 85 -2.01 -2.95 -5.75
C GLY A 85 -3.17 -3.26 -4.83
N ILE A 86 -3.38 -2.39 -3.84
CA ILE A 86 -4.40 -2.58 -2.84
C ILE A 86 -5.31 -1.37 -2.84
N ARG A 87 -6.61 -1.61 -2.96
CA ARG A 87 -7.62 -0.57 -2.82
C ARG A 87 -8.09 -0.59 -1.38
N LEU A 88 -7.98 0.55 -0.70
CA LEU A 88 -8.37 0.63 0.70
C LEU A 88 -9.88 0.65 0.81
N THR A 89 -10.41 -0.24 1.64
CA THR A 89 -11.84 -0.33 1.90
C THR A 89 -12.20 0.30 3.23
N GLU A 90 -11.23 0.40 4.13
CA GLU A 90 -11.41 1.10 5.40
C GLU A 90 -10.14 1.86 5.72
N THR A 91 -10.29 3.15 5.99
CA THR A 91 -9.17 3.99 6.37
C THR A 91 -9.48 4.69 7.67
N THR A 92 -8.49 5.41 8.19
CA THR A 92 -8.66 6.21 9.39
C THR A 92 -8.42 7.66 9.04
N ALA A 93 -8.96 8.55 9.86
CA ALA A 93 -8.71 9.97 9.67
C ALA A 93 -7.23 10.28 9.78
N GLU A 94 -6.54 9.57 10.66
CA GLU A 94 -5.11 9.77 10.86
C GLU A 94 -4.32 9.42 9.60
N TYR A 95 -4.69 8.32 8.95
CA TYR A 95 -4.01 7.95 7.71
C TYR A 95 -4.25 9.00 6.62
N LEU A 96 -5.51 9.43 6.48
CA LEU A 96 -5.84 10.42 5.46
C LEU A 96 -5.10 11.74 5.71
N ASN A 97 -5.01 12.14 6.97
CA ASN A 97 -4.27 13.34 7.33
C ASN A 97 -2.79 13.19 7.03
N TYR A 98 -2.24 12.02 7.27
CA TYR A 98 -0.84 11.76 6.97
C TYR A 98 -0.57 11.88 5.47
N VAL A 99 -1.46 11.30 4.66
CA VAL A 99 -1.30 11.37 3.20
C VAL A 99 -1.31 12.83 2.74
N GLU A 100 -2.25 13.62 3.28
CA GLU A 100 -2.30 15.03 2.91
C GLU A 100 -1.07 15.77 3.38
N TYR A 101 -0.57 15.42 4.56
CA TYR A 101 0.61 16.06 5.09
C TYR A 101 1.83 15.84 4.19
N ILE A 102 2.10 14.60 3.81
CA ILE A 102 3.28 14.34 2.98
C ILE A 102 3.10 14.88 1.56
N ARG A 103 1.87 14.87 1.06
CA ARG A 103 1.61 15.42 -0.24
C ARG A 103 1.90 16.91 -0.27
N TYR A 104 1.44 17.61 0.76
CA TYR A 104 1.66 19.04 0.86
C TYR A 104 3.14 19.36 1.01
N ASN A 105 3.83 18.65 1.89
CA ASN A 105 5.24 18.93 2.14
C ASN A 105 6.13 18.54 1.00
N ARG A 106 5.72 17.57 0.20
CA ARG A 106 6.48 17.13 -0.93
C ARG A 106 6.57 18.22 -2.01
N ASP A 107 5.54 19.02 -2.11
CA ASP A 107 5.46 20.07 -3.09
C ASP A 107 6.23 21.32 -2.68
N HIS A 108 6.81 21.31 -1.51
CA HIS A 108 7.60 22.40 -0.97
C HIS A 108 9.05 21.94 -0.79
#